data_f1317551577d49fcbe575a2eeba1db92
#
_entry.id   f1317551577d49fcbe575a2eeba1db92
#
_cell.length_a   1.000
_cell.length_b   1.000
_cell.length_c   1.000
_cell.angle_alpha   90.00
_cell.angle_beta   90.00
_cell.angle_gamma   90.00
#
_symmetry.space_group_name_H-M   'P 1'
#
loop_
_entity.id
_entity.type
_entity.pdbx_description
1 polymer ?
#
loop_
_entity_poly.entity_id
_entity_poly.type
_entity_poly.pdbx_seq_one_letter_code
_entity_poly.pdbx_strand_id
1 'polypeptide(L)'
;EGFRKFEITRDGASIPFAVNEVYDLLVEFENYIVGETIIPIKNTLSGLPGTDISEIERVYSKAEALMQASHFLGEHGDWQQISVANTALAAKKILEDQDKRHAAVCSAYAASVYGLSVLADNINDEKNNSTRFIVITNQKVFLKDATKISICLELPHESSSLYHLLSHFA
;
A
#
# COMPACT_ATOMS: atom_id res chain seq x y z
N GLU A 1 -12.30 -23.93 1.92
CA GLU A 1 -11.44 -24.79 2.75
C GLU A 1 -10.11 -24.08 2.87
N GLY A 2 -9.84 -23.55 4.07
CA GLY A 2 -8.98 -22.40 4.22
C GLY A 2 -7.51 -22.75 4.40
N PHE A 3 -6.71 -22.45 3.41
CA PHE A 3 -5.25 -22.37 3.57
C PHE A 3 -4.88 -21.03 4.23
N ARG A 4 -3.96 -21.07 5.19
CA ARG A 4 -3.37 -19.87 5.80
C ARG A 4 -1.95 -19.70 5.25
N LYS A 5 -1.65 -18.51 4.75
CA LYS A 5 -0.33 -18.13 4.30
C LYS A 5 0.37 -17.32 5.36
N PHE A 6 1.62 -17.64 5.63
CA PHE A 6 2.45 -16.94 6.59
C PHE A 6 3.74 -16.52 5.92
N GLU A 7 4.14 -15.29 6.09
CA GLU A 7 5.48 -14.84 5.75
C GLU A 7 6.29 -14.74 7.04
N ILE A 8 7.43 -15.40 7.07
CA ILE A 8 8.37 -15.36 8.20
C ILE A 8 9.57 -14.55 7.74
N THR A 9 9.78 -13.39 8.35
CA THR A 9 10.99 -12.60 8.16
C THR A 9 11.94 -12.80 9.34
N ARG A 10 13.25 -12.83 9.08
CA ARG A 10 14.30 -13.06 10.10
C ARG A 10 14.31 -12.01 11.24
N ASP A 11 13.83 -10.81 10.94
CA ASP A 11 13.77 -9.66 11.84
C ASP A 11 12.43 -9.53 12.59
N GLY A 12 11.53 -10.51 12.42
CA GLY A 12 10.26 -10.57 13.17
C GLY A 12 9.24 -9.49 12.81
N ALA A 13 9.49 -8.70 11.76
CA ALA A 13 8.53 -7.73 11.29
C ALA A 13 7.38 -8.45 10.60
N SER A 14 6.20 -8.47 11.23
CA SER A 14 4.99 -8.96 10.58
C SER A 14 4.49 -7.90 9.60
N ILE A 15 4.21 -8.31 8.36
CA ILE A 15 3.53 -7.45 7.39
C ILE A 15 2.03 -7.70 7.54
N PRO A 16 1.27 -6.77 8.16
CA PRO A 16 -0.12 -7.01 8.50
C PRO A 16 -1.05 -7.11 7.28
N PHE A 17 -0.61 -6.67 6.10
CA PHE A 17 -1.40 -6.69 4.86
C PHE A 17 -0.57 -7.21 3.69
N ALA A 18 -0.46 -8.52 3.56
CA ALA A 18 0.03 -9.11 2.32
C ALA A 18 -1.12 -9.19 1.31
N VAL A 19 -0.86 -8.83 0.05
CA VAL A 19 -1.78 -9.12 -1.05
C VAL A 19 -1.69 -10.62 -1.34
N ASN A 20 -2.56 -11.41 -0.72
CA ASN A 20 -2.53 -12.88 -0.78
C ASN A 20 -2.51 -13.42 -2.22
N GLU A 21 -3.24 -12.76 -3.11
CA GLU A 21 -3.28 -13.08 -4.55
C GLU A 21 -1.90 -13.10 -5.21
N VAL A 22 -0.96 -12.25 -4.77
CA VAL A 22 0.40 -12.22 -5.31
C VAL A 22 1.14 -13.53 -5.04
N TYR A 23 0.98 -14.12 -3.86
CA TYR A 23 1.64 -15.39 -3.52
C TYR A 23 1.06 -16.56 -4.31
N ASP A 24 -0.26 -16.57 -4.56
CA ASP A 24 -0.90 -17.57 -5.41
C ASP A 24 -0.35 -17.52 -6.84
N LEU A 25 -0.23 -16.31 -7.40
CA LEU A 25 0.34 -16.10 -8.73
C LEU A 25 1.82 -16.50 -8.82
N LEU A 26 2.61 -16.27 -7.76
CA LEU A 26 4.01 -16.72 -7.74
C LEU A 26 4.14 -18.23 -7.85
N VAL A 27 3.25 -18.97 -7.20
CA VAL A 27 3.24 -20.45 -7.29
C VAL A 27 2.69 -20.92 -8.63
N GLU A 28 1.58 -20.35 -9.08
CA GLU A 28 0.93 -20.73 -10.34
C GLU A 28 1.84 -20.51 -11.56
N PHE A 29 2.57 -19.40 -11.59
CA PHE A 29 3.45 -19.04 -12.71
C PHE A 29 4.93 -19.37 -12.49
N GLU A 30 5.26 -20.18 -11.48
CA GLU A 30 6.64 -20.56 -11.13
C GLU A 30 7.61 -19.36 -11.05
N ASN A 31 7.18 -18.26 -10.46
CA ASN A 31 8.01 -17.07 -10.29
C ASN A 31 8.76 -17.09 -8.95
N TYR A 32 9.97 -16.55 -8.95
CA TYR A 32 10.87 -16.52 -7.81
C TYR A 32 11.13 -15.09 -7.36
N ILE A 33 11.14 -14.86 -6.05
CA ILE A 33 11.51 -13.58 -5.47
C ILE A 33 13.04 -13.50 -5.41
N VAL A 34 13.62 -12.49 -6.08
CA VAL A 34 15.07 -12.29 -6.17
C VAL A 34 15.54 -10.99 -5.50
N GLY A 35 14.63 -10.16 -5.05
CA GLY A 35 14.96 -8.93 -4.35
C GLY A 35 13.73 -8.26 -3.77
N GLU A 36 13.95 -7.23 -2.98
CA GLU A 36 12.90 -6.39 -2.42
C GLU A 36 13.34 -4.94 -2.29
N THR A 37 12.39 -4.04 -2.27
CA THR A 37 12.58 -2.64 -1.88
C THR A 37 11.41 -2.17 -1.05
N ILE A 38 11.66 -1.31 -0.06
CA ILE A 38 10.64 -0.74 0.82
C ILE A 38 10.53 0.74 0.50
N ILE A 39 9.33 1.19 0.15
CA ILE A 39 9.06 2.59 -0.20
C ILE A 39 8.14 3.18 0.88
N PRO A 40 8.58 4.25 1.58
CA PRO A 40 7.71 4.98 2.48
C PRO A 40 6.50 5.55 1.74
N ILE A 41 5.31 5.36 2.30
CA ILE A 41 4.06 5.89 1.74
C ILE A 41 3.67 7.14 2.53
N LYS A 42 3.72 8.27 1.84
CA LYS A 42 3.29 9.56 2.37
C LYS A 42 2.16 10.11 1.50
N ASN A 43 1.00 10.24 2.10
CA ASN A 43 -0.14 10.85 1.45
C ASN A 43 -0.21 12.33 1.79
N THR A 44 -0.59 13.12 0.80
CA THR A 44 -0.87 14.56 0.93
C THR A 44 -2.31 14.81 0.54
N LEU A 45 -2.93 15.83 1.10
CA LEU A 45 -4.13 16.44 0.53
C LEU A 45 -3.67 17.44 -0.53
N SER A 46 -4.16 17.31 -1.76
CA SER A 46 -3.74 18.15 -2.88
C SER A 46 -4.94 18.60 -3.69
N GLY A 47 -4.92 19.88 -4.10
CA GLY A 47 -5.97 20.52 -4.86
C GLY A 47 -5.41 21.37 -6.00
N LEU A 48 -6.28 22.04 -6.74
CA LEU A 48 -5.86 23.00 -7.78
C LEU A 48 -5.04 24.14 -7.17
N PRO A 49 -4.14 24.77 -7.92
CA PRO A 49 -3.42 25.96 -7.45
C PRO A 49 -4.36 27.05 -6.97
N GLY A 50 -4.07 27.58 -5.78
CA GLY A 50 -4.89 28.62 -5.14
C GLY A 50 -6.23 28.12 -4.58
N THR A 51 -6.35 26.81 -4.30
CA THR A 51 -7.42 26.25 -3.48
C THR A 51 -7.17 26.57 -2.02
N ASP A 52 -8.21 27.00 -1.31
CA ASP A 52 -8.21 27.09 0.16
C ASP A 52 -8.79 25.79 0.74
N ILE A 53 -8.12 25.25 1.76
CA ILE A 53 -8.54 24.00 2.42
C ILE A 53 -9.94 24.14 3.04
N SER A 54 -10.33 25.34 3.45
CA SER A 54 -11.66 25.62 4.02
C SER A 54 -12.80 25.56 3.00
N GLU A 55 -12.48 25.59 1.70
CA GLU A 55 -13.46 25.51 0.61
C GLU A 55 -13.70 24.07 0.12
N ILE A 56 -12.93 23.10 0.63
CA ILE A 56 -13.04 21.70 0.19
C ILE A 56 -14.39 21.11 0.63
N GLU A 57 -15.08 20.50 -0.33
CA GLU A 57 -16.32 19.75 -0.12
C GLU A 57 -16.15 18.27 -0.42
N ARG A 58 -15.22 17.89 -1.34
CA ARG A 58 -15.04 16.50 -1.79
C ARG A 58 -13.59 16.10 -1.84
N VAL A 59 -13.32 14.90 -1.33
CA VAL A 59 -11.98 14.32 -1.31
C VAL A 59 -12.01 12.96 -2.01
N TYR A 60 -11.14 12.82 -3.00
CA TYR A 60 -11.02 11.61 -3.82
C TYR A 60 -9.74 10.86 -3.49
N SER A 61 -9.83 9.56 -3.35
CA SER A 61 -8.65 8.67 -3.32
C SER A 61 -9.05 7.20 -3.44
N LYS A 62 -8.06 6.31 -3.43
CA LYS A 62 -8.29 4.88 -3.20
C LYS A 62 -8.79 4.66 -1.76
N ALA A 63 -9.70 3.69 -1.56
CA ALA A 63 -10.31 3.43 -0.26
C ALA A 63 -9.27 3.25 0.86
N GLU A 64 -8.20 2.50 0.60
CA GLU A 64 -7.13 2.27 1.57
C GLU A 64 -6.39 3.55 1.96
N ALA A 65 -6.16 4.48 1.01
CA ALA A 65 -5.50 5.74 1.30
C ALA A 65 -6.40 6.69 2.12
N LEU A 66 -7.72 6.66 1.89
CA LEU A 66 -8.69 7.39 2.73
C LEU A 66 -8.69 6.83 4.15
N MET A 67 -8.70 5.50 4.32
CA MET A 67 -8.60 4.87 5.64
C MET A 67 -7.28 5.21 6.35
N GLN A 68 -6.16 5.27 5.63
CA GLN A 68 -4.85 5.61 6.18
C GLN A 68 -4.71 7.08 6.58
N ALA A 69 -5.65 7.93 6.23
CA ALA A 69 -5.72 9.34 6.59
C ALA A 69 -6.99 9.65 7.41
N SER A 70 -7.55 8.65 8.09
CA SER A 70 -8.86 8.73 8.73
C SER A 70 -8.91 9.77 9.84
N HIS A 71 -7.86 9.99 10.62
CA HIS A 71 -7.79 11.01 11.65
C HIS A 71 -7.86 12.40 11.03
N PHE A 72 -6.99 12.68 10.07
CA PHE A 72 -6.98 13.97 9.38
C PHE A 72 -8.31 14.27 8.69
N LEU A 73 -8.87 13.30 7.96
CA LEU A 73 -10.16 13.45 7.29
C LEU A 73 -11.33 13.58 8.29
N GLY A 74 -11.20 12.96 9.46
CA GLY A 74 -12.19 13.05 10.55
C GLY A 74 -12.28 14.45 11.18
N GLU A 75 -11.21 15.24 11.16
CA GLU A 75 -11.22 16.65 11.57
C GLU A 75 -12.05 17.53 10.62
N HIS A 76 -12.32 17.03 9.41
CA HIS A 76 -13.10 17.66 8.35
C HIS A 76 -14.33 16.82 8.00
N GLY A 77 -15.18 16.57 9.00
CA GLY A 77 -16.31 15.63 8.88
C GLY A 77 -17.41 16.02 7.88
N ASP A 78 -17.39 17.23 7.36
CA ASP A 78 -18.25 17.77 6.31
C ASP A 78 -17.79 17.40 4.89
N TRP A 79 -16.56 16.92 4.72
CA TRP A 79 -16.06 16.52 3.41
C TRP A 79 -16.64 15.18 2.94
N GLN A 80 -17.15 15.17 1.73
CA GLN A 80 -17.58 13.92 1.09
C GLN A 80 -16.36 13.12 0.59
N GLN A 81 -16.11 11.96 1.17
CA GLN A 81 -15.04 11.05 0.75
C GLN A 81 -15.54 10.14 -0.38
N ILE A 82 -14.81 10.12 -1.52
CA ILE A 82 -15.19 9.39 -2.72
C ILE A 82 -14.05 8.45 -3.12
N SER A 83 -14.34 7.15 -3.13
CA SER A 83 -13.37 6.13 -3.54
C SER A 83 -13.24 6.08 -5.06
N VAL A 84 -11.98 6.02 -5.53
CA VAL A 84 -11.59 5.81 -6.92
C VAL A 84 -10.56 4.68 -7.01
N ALA A 85 -10.26 4.22 -8.23
CA ALA A 85 -9.44 3.02 -8.44
C ALA A 85 -8.00 3.12 -7.90
N ASN A 86 -7.39 4.31 -7.93
CA ASN A 86 -6.06 4.55 -7.35
C ASN A 86 -5.83 6.04 -7.07
N THR A 87 -4.78 6.33 -6.29
CA THR A 87 -4.44 7.68 -5.82
C THR A 87 -3.99 8.62 -6.96
N ALA A 88 -3.36 8.10 -8.01
CA ALA A 88 -2.95 8.91 -9.16
C ALA A 88 -4.15 9.32 -10.01
N LEU A 89 -5.14 8.44 -10.17
CA LEU A 89 -6.42 8.78 -10.82
C LEU A 89 -7.21 9.81 -10.02
N ALA A 90 -7.11 9.80 -8.70
CA ALA A 90 -7.68 10.85 -7.87
C ALA A 90 -7.07 12.22 -8.21
N ALA A 91 -5.74 12.31 -8.27
CA ALA A 91 -5.06 13.54 -8.65
C ALA A 91 -5.41 14.00 -10.08
N LYS A 92 -5.46 13.04 -11.04
CA LYS A 92 -5.88 13.33 -12.42
C LYS A 92 -7.30 13.88 -12.46
N LYS A 93 -8.21 13.30 -11.68
CA LYS A 93 -9.61 13.75 -11.61
C LYS A 93 -9.72 15.21 -11.14
N ILE A 94 -8.96 15.63 -10.15
CA ILE A 94 -8.96 17.04 -9.71
C ILE A 94 -8.56 17.97 -10.84
N LEU A 95 -7.54 17.60 -11.62
CA LEU A 95 -7.14 18.38 -12.80
C LEU A 95 -8.25 18.42 -13.86
N GLU A 96 -8.96 17.33 -14.11
CA GLU A 96 -10.03 17.27 -15.10
C GLU A 96 -11.28 18.03 -14.66
N ASP A 97 -11.64 17.95 -13.38
CA ASP A 97 -12.84 18.60 -12.82
C ASP A 97 -12.74 20.13 -12.80
N GLN A 98 -11.51 20.68 -12.66
CA GLN A 98 -11.25 22.12 -12.55
C GLN A 98 -12.08 22.83 -11.47
N ASP A 99 -12.49 22.11 -10.42
CA ASP A 99 -13.28 22.63 -9.30
C ASP A 99 -12.40 22.71 -8.05
N LYS A 100 -12.21 23.92 -7.51
CA LYS A 100 -11.40 24.18 -6.31
C LYS A 100 -11.98 23.59 -5.02
N ARG A 101 -13.26 23.21 -5.03
CA ARG A 101 -13.90 22.51 -3.90
C ARG A 101 -13.56 21.01 -3.84
N HIS A 102 -12.78 20.52 -4.81
CA HIS A 102 -12.35 19.14 -4.89
C HIS A 102 -10.87 19.00 -4.55
N ALA A 103 -10.52 17.99 -3.75
CA ALA A 103 -9.15 17.62 -3.42
C ALA A 103 -8.91 16.12 -3.60
N ALA A 104 -7.66 15.73 -3.72
CA ALA A 104 -7.22 14.34 -3.76
C ALA A 104 -6.29 14.01 -2.60
N VAL A 105 -6.45 12.83 -2.03
CA VAL A 105 -5.41 12.22 -1.21
C VAL A 105 -4.51 11.39 -2.13
N CYS A 106 -3.27 11.85 -2.32
CA CYS A 106 -2.30 11.24 -3.21
C CYS A 106 -0.86 11.48 -2.72
N SER A 107 0.14 10.96 -3.43
CA SER A 107 1.53 11.32 -3.15
C SER A 107 1.86 12.74 -3.64
N ALA A 108 2.81 13.41 -2.99
CA ALA A 108 3.30 14.72 -3.45
C ALA A 108 3.85 14.64 -4.90
N TYR A 109 4.43 13.50 -5.28
CA TYR A 109 4.88 13.26 -6.65
C TYR A 109 3.70 13.25 -7.65
N ALA A 110 2.62 12.52 -7.35
CA ALA A 110 1.43 12.53 -8.20
C ALA A 110 0.82 13.93 -8.30
N ALA A 111 0.74 14.67 -7.19
CA ALA A 111 0.30 16.06 -7.19
C ALA A 111 1.15 16.92 -8.14
N SER A 112 2.47 16.81 -8.09
CA SER A 112 3.37 17.58 -8.96
C SER A 112 3.21 17.23 -10.44
N VAL A 113 3.02 15.95 -10.78
CA VAL A 113 2.81 15.49 -12.17
C VAL A 113 1.53 16.10 -12.77
N TYR A 114 0.48 16.24 -11.95
CA TYR A 114 -0.80 16.81 -12.40
C TYR A 114 -0.93 18.32 -12.12
N GLY A 115 0.15 19.00 -11.69
CA GLY A 115 0.16 20.44 -11.45
C GLY A 115 -0.72 20.89 -10.29
N LEU A 116 -0.97 20.00 -9.31
CA LEU A 116 -1.72 20.29 -8.10
C LEU A 116 -0.81 20.91 -7.03
N SER A 117 -1.40 21.71 -6.17
CA SER A 117 -0.76 22.24 -4.96
C SER A 117 -1.03 21.32 -3.76
N VAL A 118 0.00 21.05 -2.97
CA VAL A 118 -0.15 20.36 -1.70
C VAL A 118 -0.80 21.33 -0.69
N LEU A 119 -1.97 20.97 -0.16
CA LEU A 119 -2.74 21.71 0.83
C LEU A 119 -2.38 21.29 2.25
N ALA A 120 -2.14 19.98 2.45
CA ALA A 120 -1.63 19.42 3.70
C ALA A 120 -0.69 18.26 3.39
N ASP A 121 0.47 18.20 4.09
CA ASP A 121 1.47 17.18 3.89
C ASP A 121 1.42 16.11 4.99
N ASN A 122 1.83 14.88 4.62
CA ASN A 122 1.99 13.76 5.56
C ASN A 122 0.75 13.50 6.44
N ILE A 123 -0.41 13.40 5.80
CA ILE A 123 -1.71 13.21 6.45
C ILE A 123 -1.99 11.75 6.86
N ASN A 124 -1.02 10.85 6.74
CA ASN A 124 -1.14 9.46 7.19
C ASN A 124 -1.28 9.38 8.71
N ASP A 125 -2.19 8.54 9.18
CA ASP A 125 -2.36 8.22 10.60
C ASP A 125 -1.09 7.55 11.15
N GLU A 126 -0.51 6.61 10.40
CA GLU A 126 0.74 5.93 10.72
C GLU A 126 1.94 6.58 10.01
N LYS A 127 2.85 7.18 10.78
CA LYS A 127 4.02 7.89 10.23
C LYS A 127 5.04 6.97 9.55
N ASN A 128 5.06 5.69 9.92
CA ASN A 128 5.98 4.68 9.39
C ASN A 128 5.34 3.81 8.30
N ASN A 129 4.24 4.27 7.70
CA ASN A 129 3.59 3.53 6.63
C ASN A 129 4.53 3.33 5.44
N SER A 130 4.64 2.08 4.99
CA SER A 130 5.50 1.72 3.87
C SER A 130 4.92 0.56 3.08
N THR A 131 5.25 0.51 1.80
CA THR A 131 4.92 -0.62 0.93
C THR A 131 6.20 -1.37 0.57
N ARG A 132 6.21 -2.68 0.80
CA ARG A 132 7.26 -3.58 0.34
C ARG A 132 6.94 -4.03 -1.08
N PHE A 133 7.84 -3.77 -2.00
CA PHE A 133 7.80 -4.27 -3.36
C PHE A 133 8.79 -5.43 -3.50
N ILE A 134 8.35 -6.53 -4.08
CA ILE A 134 9.20 -7.67 -4.39
C ILE A 134 9.63 -7.62 -5.86
N VAL A 135 10.87 -8.00 -6.13
CA VAL A 135 11.39 -8.19 -7.48
C VAL A 135 11.29 -9.67 -7.81
N ILE A 136 10.61 -9.99 -8.89
CA ILE A 136 10.35 -11.37 -9.29
C ILE A 136 11.02 -11.71 -10.63
N THR A 137 11.32 -12.99 -10.83
CA THR A 137 11.84 -13.55 -12.08
C THR A 137 11.29 -14.95 -12.29
N ASN A 138 11.24 -15.40 -13.54
CA ASN A 138 10.92 -16.78 -13.91
C ASN A 138 12.17 -17.70 -13.95
N GLN A 139 13.35 -17.18 -13.61
CA GLN A 139 14.60 -17.95 -13.57
C GLN A 139 14.96 -18.32 -12.13
N LYS A 140 15.40 -19.56 -11.91
CA LYS A 140 15.89 -20.06 -10.61
C LYS A 140 17.29 -19.52 -10.32
N VAL A 141 17.37 -18.21 -10.05
CA VAL A 141 18.62 -17.52 -9.73
C VAL A 141 18.55 -16.94 -8.33
N PHE A 142 19.69 -16.85 -7.68
CA PHE A 142 19.86 -16.19 -6.38
C PHE A 142 21.24 -15.55 -6.29
N LEU A 143 21.36 -14.51 -5.46
CA LEU A 143 22.62 -13.89 -5.15
C LEU A 143 23.37 -14.75 -4.12
N LYS A 144 24.69 -14.92 -4.28
CA LYS A 144 25.51 -15.71 -3.34
C LYS A 144 25.55 -15.12 -1.93
N ASP A 145 25.37 -13.82 -1.82
CA ASP A 145 25.33 -13.04 -0.58
C ASP A 145 23.90 -12.77 -0.10
N ALA A 146 22.92 -13.47 -0.63
CA ALA A 146 21.53 -13.36 -0.18
C ALA A 146 21.42 -13.70 1.31
N THR A 147 20.86 -12.76 2.09
CA THR A 147 20.66 -12.89 3.54
C THR A 147 19.24 -13.25 3.93
N LYS A 148 18.31 -13.22 2.98
CA LYS A 148 16.89 -13.53 3.18
C LYS A 148 16.45 -14.60 2.18
N ILE A 149 15.51 -15.42 2.63
CA ILE A 149 14.78 -16.37 1.80
C ILE A 149 13.27 -16.17 2.06
N SER A 150 12.48 -16.17 1.01
CA SER A 150 11.03 -16.20 1.11
C SER A 150 10.53 -17.59 0.75
N ILE A 151 9.75 -18.19 1.63
CA ILE A 151 9.17 -19.52 1.46
C ILE A 151 7.66 -19.38 1.52
N CYS A 152 6.97 -19.82 0.48
CA CYS A 152 5.52 -19.95 0.48
C CYS A 152 5.18 -21.41 0.80
N LEU A 153 4.37 -21.65 1.82
CA LEU A 153 4.04 -22.98 2.31
C LEU A 153 2.53 -23.12 2.42
N GLU A 154 2.06 -24.25 1.95
CA GLU A 154 0.69 -24.70 2.12
C GLU A 154 0.63 -25.67 3.29
N LEU A 155 -0.25 -25.39 4.24
CA LEU A 155 -0.41 -26.21 5.46
C LEU A 155 -1.81 -26.79 5.54
N PRO A 156 -1.95 -28.05 5.96
CA PRO A 156 -3.25 -28.62 6.29
C PRO A 156 -3.88 -27.83 7.42
N HIS A 157 -5.21 -27.67 7.38
CA HIS A 157 -5.96 -26.96 8.42
C HIS A 157 -6.21 -27.87 9.62
N GLU A 158 -5.12 -28.27 10.29
CA GLU A 158 -5.13 -29.14 11.45
C GLU A 158 -4.50 -28.44 12.65
N SER A 159 -4.85 -28.93 13.85
CA SER A 159 -4.27 -28.42 15.08
C SER A 159 -2.75 -28.62 15.07
N SER A 160 -2.00 -27.56 15.41
CA SER A 160 -0.54 -27.56 15.50
C SER A 160 0.25 -27.68 14.19
N SER A 161 -0.38 -27.67 13.00
CA SER A 161 0.34 -27.76 11.71
C SER A 161 1.44 -26.70 11.56
N LEU A 162 1.15 -25.44 11.93
CA LEU A 162 2.14 -24.36 11.91
C LEU A 162 3.29 -24.62 12.89
N TYR A 163 2.99 -25.09 14.11
CA TYR A 163 4.02 -25.41 15.11
C TYR A 163 4.95 -26.51 14.62
N HIS A 164 4.40 -27.59 14.06
CA HIS A 164 5.19 -28.67 13.50
C HIS A 164 6.10 -28.19 12.36
N LEU A 165 5.59 -27.36 11.46
CA LEU A 165 6.42 -26.77 10.41
C LEU A 165 7.54 -25.92 10.99
N LEU A 166 7.23 -24.98 11.89
CA LEU A 166 8.21 -24.05 12.47
C LEU A 166 9.31 -24.78 13.26
N SER A 167 9.00 -25.93 13.87
CA SER A 167 9.98 -26.74 14.60
C SER A 167 11.13 -27.29 13.72
N HIS A 168 10.97 -27.28 12.40
CA HIS A 168 12.04 -27.68 11.47
C HIS A 168 13.02 -26.54 11.18
N PHE A 169 12.71 -25.32 11.60
CA PHE A 169 13.56 -24.14 11.40
C PHE A 169 14.18 -23.62 12.71
N ALA A 170 13.94 -24.30 13.82
CA ALA A 170 14.43 -23.94 15.16
C ALA A 170 15.82 -24.53 15.44
#